data_c706abd394f914191cd7d1cb3ac30e04
#
_entry.id   c706abd394f914191cd7d1cb3ac30e04
#
_cell.length_a   1.000
_cell.length_b   1.000
_cell.length_c   1.000
_cell.angle_alpha   90.00
_cell.angle_beta   90.00
_cell.angle_gamma   90.00
#
_symmetry.space_group_name_H-M   'P 1'
#
loop_
_entity.id
_entity.type
_entity.pdbx_description
1 polymer ?
#
loop_
_entity_poly.entity_id
_entity_poly.type
_entity_poly.pdbx_seq_one_letter_code
_entity_poly.pdbx_strand_id
1 'polypeptide(L)'
;MAMTLDDLQLLLDVVNRGSFSKAAAIRGWSQPMVSQRIAVLEQALGQPLFRRHRRGATPTPACEQFLPAAAAALSALEGGRLAMQGAPALPRIKLSCLPSLTTVVFGPLLLALVDEAFEIRCNTDHSGIIMQELLTGETDVGFILKCPAIAGIQLELLYRSPIIAVACAIHPLAGRQGLTLQDIANERLAPQQWGIGCDELILQLRLLRQVTSPLHAIQPASAARELALEHGFITLMPALAISRDLEFGRLVQLDVVDLPPDHWDVMMAWRSGKRPNPAKERVLEAARALARRWSGKSA
;
A
#
# COMPACT_ATOMS: atom_id res chain seq x y z
N MET A 1 -39.01 2.53 2.17
CA MET A 1 -38.39 2.00 0.92
C MET A 1 -37.38 0.94 1.34
N ALA A 2 -37.28 -0.21 0.70
CA ALA A 2 -36.37 -1.28 1.12
C ALA A 2 -34.94 -0.96 0.67
N MET A 3 -33.96 -1.23 1.53
CA MET A 3 -32.53 -1.19 1.21
C MET A 3 -32.20 -2.21 0.11
N THR A 4 -31.49 -1.81 -0.93
CA THR A 4 -31.10 -2.65 -2.06
C THR A 4 -29.58 -2.93 -2.05
N LEU A 5 -29.15 -3.97 -2.77
CA LEU A 5 -27.70 -4.25 -2.94
C LEU A 5 -26.98 -3.11 -3.66
N ASP A 6 -27.66 -2.41 -4.56
CA ASP A 6 -27.11 -1.25 -5.26
C ASP A 6 -26.90 -0.05 -4.32
N ASP A 7 -27.71 0.07 -3.25
CA ASP A 7 -27.50 1.07 -2.19
C ASP A 7 -26.28 0.71 -1.32
N LEU A 8 -26.05 -0.58 -1.07
CA LEU A 8 -24.85 -1.03 -0.35
C LEU A 8 -23.58 -0.76 -1.17
N GLN A 9 -23.62 -1.04 -2.48
CA GLN A 9 -22.49 -0.73 -3.35
C GLN A 9 -22.26 0.77 -3.45
N LEU A 10 -23.32 1.58 -3.53
CA LEU A 10 -23.23 3.03 -3.52
C LEU A 10 -22.60 3.56 -2.22
N LEU A 11 -22.97 2.97 -1.08
CA LEU A 11 -22.36 3.31 0.21
C LEU A 11 -20.83 3.14 0.17
N LEU A 12 -20.35 1.98 -0.31
CA LEU A 12 -18.91 1.70 -0.46
C LEU A 12 -18.24 2.72 -1.40
N ASP A 13 -18.85 3.02 -2.55
CA ASP A 13 -18.30 3.98 -3.51
C ASP A 13 -18.15 5.38 -2.88
N VAL A 14 -19.13 5.84 -2.11
CA VAL A 14 -19.06 7.16 -1.43
C VAL A 14 -17.97 7.15 -0.36
N VAL A 15 -17.82 6.08 0.42
CA VAL A 15 -16.78 5.95 1.45
C VAL A 15 -15.39 6.01 0.80
N ASN A 16 -15.15 5.19 -0.22
CA ASN A 16 -13.85 5.07 -0.89
C ASN A 16 -13.42 6.36 -1.59
N ARG A 17 -14.39 7.11 -2.13
CA ARG A 17 -14.10 8.37 -2.83
C ARG A 17 -14.12 9.61 -1.95
N GLY A 18 -14.63 9.47 -0.72
CA GLY A 18 -14.81 10.59 0.20
C GLY A 18 -15.71 11.70 -0.35
N SER A 19 -16.54 11.40 -1.37
CA SER A 19 -17.32 12.42 -2.09
C SER A 19 -18.51 11.84 -2.84
N PHE A 20 -19.68 12.42 -2.62
CA PHE A 20 -20.90 12.11 -3.36
C PHE A 20 -20.79 12.39 -4.86
N SER A 21 -20.12 13.48 -5.24
CA SER A 21 -19.94 13.85 -6.64
C SER A 21 -18.98 12.89 -7.37
N LYS A 22 -17.90 12.45 -6.71
CA LYS A 22 -16.98 11.46 -7.29
C LYS A 22 -17.65 10.10 -7.45
N ALA A 23 -18.44 9.66 -6.47
CA ALA A 23 -19.23 8.43 -6.56
C ALA A 23 -20.29 8.49 -7.67
N ALA A 24 -20.93 9.66 -7.83
CA ALA A 24 -21.89 9.90 -8.91
C ALA A 24 -21.23 9.77 -10.29
N ALA A 25 -20.06 10.38 -10.48
CA ALA A 25 -19.34 10.36 -11.76
C ALA A 25 -18.99 8.92 -12.21
N ILE A 26 -18.57 8.05 -11.29
CA ILE A 26 -18.23 6.65 -11.62
C ILE A 26 -19.45 5.85 -12.06
N ARG A 27 -20.61 6.13 -11.46
CA ARG A 27 -21.86 5.42 -11.75
C ARG A 27 -22.62 6.01 -12.93
N GLY A 28 -22.17 7.13 -13.51
CA GLY A 28 -22.91 7.87 -14.51
C GLY A 28 -24.22 8.48 -13.96
N TRP A 29 -24.28 8.77 -12.67
CA TRP A 29 -25.43 9.33 -11.98
C TRP A 29 -25.24 10.81 -11.69
N SER A 30 -26.36 11.50 -11.39
CA SER A 30 -26.27 12.85 -10.85
C SER A 30 -25.98 12.81 -9.34
N GLN A 31 -25.26 13.84 -8.84
CA GLN A 31 -24.97 13.96 -7.42
C GLN A 31 -26.26 14.04 -6.54
N PRO A 32 -27.35 14.72 -6.95
CA PRO A 32 -28.63 14.67 -6.24
C PRO A 32 -29.20 13.25 -6.11
N MET A 33 -29.10 12.42 -7.14
CA MET A 33 -29.55 11.02 -7.10
C MET A 33 -28.76 10.21 -6.06
N VAL A 34 -27.44 10.31 -6.06
CA VAL A 34 -26.57 9.68 -5.04
C VAL A 34 -26.96 10.14 -3.65
N SER A 35 -27.13 11.47 -3.48
CA SER A 35 -27.54 12.07 -2.20
C SER A 35 -28.88 11.54 -1.70
N GLN A 36 -29.86 11.42 -2.59
CA GLN A 36 -31.19 10.90 -2.26
C GLN A 36 -31.15 9.42 -1.88
N ARG A 37 -30.41 8.59 -2.63
CA ARG A 37 -30.27 7.16 -2.33
C ARG A 37 -29.56 6.90 -1.00
N ILE A 38 -28.52 7.66 -0.68
CA ILE A 38 -27.88 7.58 0.64
C ILE A 38 -28.83 8.02 1.75
N ALA A 39 -29.62 9.08 1.56
CA ALA A 39 -30.60 9.51 2.55
C ALA A 39 -31.67 8.43 2.80
N VAL A 40 -32.11 7.71 1.77
CA VAL A 40 -33.03 6.56 1.92
C VAL A 40 -32.37 5.43 2.72
N LEU A 41 -31.09 5.14 2.49
CA LEU A 41 -30.34 4.15 3.24
C LEU A 41 -30.18 4.57 4.72
N GLU A 42 -29.84 5.84 4.98
CA GLU A 42 -29.77 6.42 6.34
C GLU A 42 -31.11 6.32 7.07
N GLN A 43 -32.20 6.60 6.39
CA GLN A 43 -33.56 6.46 6.94
C GLN A 43 -33.87 5.00 7.27
N ALA A 44 -33.52 4.05 6.39
CA ALA A 44 -33.77 2.63 6.64
C ALA A 44 -32.96 2.07 7.82
N LEU A 45 -31.77 2.63 8.06
CA LEU A 45 -30.89 2.24 9.18
C LEU A 45 -31.15 3.06 10.46
N GLY A 46 -31.92 4.14 10.37
CA GLY A 46 -32.23 5.03 11.49
C GLY A 46 -31.04 5.85 12.00
N GLN A 47 -29.96 5.93 11.22
CA GLN A 47 -28.72 6.62 11.58
C GLN A 47 -28.11 7.35 10.39
N PRO A 48 -27.52 8.56 10.57
CA PRO A 48 -26.76 9.22 9.54
C PRO A 48 -25.46 8.45 9.29
N LEU A 49 -25.14 8.19 8.04
CA LEU A 49 -23.94 7.46 7.63
C LEU A 49 -22.79 8.40 7.24
N PHE A 50 -23.07 9.64 6.86
CA PHE A 50 -22.07 10.60 6.44
C PHE A 50 -22.18 11.95 7.14
N ARG A 51 -21.02 12.55 7.45
CA ARG A 51 -20.87 13.97 7.76
C ARG A 51 -20.39 14.68 6.50
N ARG A 52 -21.20 15.62 5.98
CA ARG A 52 -20.90 16.40 4.78
C ARG A 52 -20.14 17.66 5.16
N HIS A 53 -19.12 17.99 4.37
CA HIS A 53 -18.34 19.22 4.53
C HIS A 53 -17.90 19.76 3.16
N ARG A 54 -17.33 20.96 3.13
CA ARG A 54 -16.94 21.63 1.85
C ARG A 54 -15.96 20.83 0.98
N ARG A 55 -15.16 19.91 1.57
CA ARG A 55 -14.17 19.10 0.86
C ARG A 55 -14.66 17.68 0.51
N GLY A 56 -15.91 17.34 0.85
CA GLY A 56 -16.47 16.01 0.57
C GLY A 56 -17.39 15.47 1.66
N ALA A 57 -17.26 14.18 1.94
CA ALA A 57 -18.03 13.46 2.95
C ALA A 57 -17.13 12.50 3.73
N THR A 58 -17.28 12.47 5.04
CA THR A 58 -16.61 11.49 5.93
C THR A 58 -17.62 10.54 6.54
N PRO A 59 -17.31 9.23 6.65
CA PRO A 59 -18.14 8.27 7.34
C PRO A 59 -18.38 8.67 8.80
N THR A 60 -19.56 8.34 9.32
CA THR A 60 -19.85 8.41 10.75
C THR A 60 -19.47 7.09 11.42
N PRO A 61 -19.35 7.02 12.77
CA PRO A 61 -19.16 5.76 13.47
C PRO A 61 -20.25 4.70 13.15
N ALA A 62 -21.48 5.12 12.90
CA ALA A 62 -22.56 4.23 12.47
C ALA A 62 -22.29 3.65 11.06
N CYS A 63 -21.76 4.46 10.14
CA CYS A 63 -21.31 4.00 8.84
C CYS A 63 -20.18 2.96 8.98
N GLU A 64 -19.14 3.27 9.73
CA GLU A 64 -18.00 2.38 9.96
C GLU A 64 -18.44 1.04 10.59
N GLN A 65 -19.43 1.05 11.47
CA GLN A 65 -20.00 -0.15 12.05
C GLN A 65 -20.78 -0.99 11.04
N PHE A 66 -21.49 -0.35 10.10
CA PHE A 66 -22.33 -1.03 9.10
C PHE A 66 -21.55 -1.53 7.89
N LEU A 67 -20.47 -0.87 7.49
CA LEU A 67 -19.65 -1.21 6.32
C LEU A 67 -19.29 -2.69 6.17
N PRO A 68 -18.87 -3.43 7.23
CA PRO A 68 -18.54 -4.85 7.09
C PRO A 68 -19.72 -5.71 6.69
N ALA A 69 -20.91 -5.38 7.22
CA ALA A 69 -22.11 -6.13 6.87
C ALA A 69 -22.51 -5.88 5.41
N ALA A 70 -22.38 -4.63 4.95
CA ALA A 70 -22.63 -4.26 3.56
C ALA A 70 -21.65 -4.98 2.61
N ALA A 71 -20.36 -4.95 2.90
CA ALA A 71 -19.34 -5.62 2.09
C ALA A 71 -19.52 -7.15 2.08
N ALA A 72 -19.84 -7.76 3.21
CA ALA A 72 -20.09 -9.20 3.32
C ALA A 72 -21.31 -9.62 2.49
N ALA A 73 -22.39 -8.84 2.49
CA ALA A 73 -23.59 -9.12 1.71
C ALA A 73 -23.28 -9.10 0.19
N LEU A 74 -22.55 -8.09 -0.27
CA LEU A 74 -22.14 -7.98 -1.67
C LEU A 74 -21.21 -9.13 -2.09
N SER A 75 -20.24 -9.48 -1.25
CA SER A 75 -19.32 -10.61 -1.49
C SER A 75 -20.06 -11.96 -1.54
N ALA A 76 -21.01 -12.18 -0.64
CA ALA A 76 -21.82 -13.41 -0.62
C ALA A 76 -22.67 -13.57 -1.88
N LEU A 77 -23.26 -12.48 -2.37
CA LEU A 77 -24.03 -12.49 -3.62
C LEU A 77 -23.14 -12.82 -4.82
N GLU A 78 -21.98 -12.19 -4.92
CA GLU A 78 -21.03 -12.46 -6.02
C GLU A 78 -20.54 -13.91 -5.98
N GLY A 79 -20.21 -14.43 -4.78
CA GLY A 79 -19.85 -15.84 -4.60
C GLY A 79 -20.97 -16.80 -5.06
N GLY A 80 -22.22 -16.51 -4.70
CA GLY A 80 -23.37 -17.28 -5.17
C GLY A 80 -23.56 -17.24 -6.69
N ARG A 81 -23.36 -16.07 -7.30
CA ARG A 81 -23.42 -15.91 -8.76
C ARG A 81 -22.36 -16.74 -9.48
N LEU A 82 -21.13 -16.73 -8.99
CA LEU A 82 -20.02 -17.52 -9.53
C LEU A 82 -20.28 -19.04 -9.37
N ALA A 83 -20.79 -19.47 -8.23
CA ALA A 83 -21.15 -20.88 -7.99
C ALA A 83 -22.22 -21.37 -9.00
N MET A 84 -23.22 -20.55 -9.32
CA MET A 84 -24.22 -20.88 -10.33
C MET A 84 -23.64 -21.01 -11.75
N GLN A 85 -22.50 -20.39 -12.03
CA GLN A 85 -21.78 -20.49 -13.29
C GLN A 85 -20.85 -21.71 -13.35
N GLY A 86 -20.88 -22.60 -12.35
CA GLY A 86 -20.05 -23.80 -12.28
C GLY A 86 -18.59 -23.54 -11.91
N ALA A 87 -18.25 -22.32 -11.48
CA ALA A 87 -16.93 -22.02 -10.94
C ALA A 87 -16.77 -22.68 -9.55
N PRO A 88 -15.61 -23.27 -9.21
CA PRO A 88 -15.36 -23.73 -7.85
C PRO A 88 -15.52 -22.58 -6.87
N ALA A 89 -16.38 -22.74 -5.88
CA ALA A 89 -16.67 -21.71 -4.89
C ALA A 89 -15.57 -21.70 -3.80
N LEU A 90 -14.31 -21.43 -4.21
CA LEU A 90 -13.23 -21.24 -3.26
C LEU A 90 -13.38 -19.88 -2.54
N PRO A 91 -13.13 -19.84 -1.23
CA PRO A 91 -13.02 -18.56 -0.52
C PRO A 91 -12.02 -17.65 -1.22
N ARG A 92 -12.30 -16.36 -1.27
CA ARG A 92 -11.40 -15.38 -1.88
C ARG A 92 -10.87 -14.41 -0.83
N ILE A 93 -9.56 -14.23 -0.81
CA ILE A 93 -8.86 -13.25 0.03
C ILE A 93 -8.32 -12.13 -0.85
N LYS A 94 -8.60 -10.89 -0.46
CA LYS A 94 -8.15 -9.70 -1.17
C LYS A 94 -6.97 -9.08 -0.44
N LEU A 95 -5.86 -8.93 -1.14
CA LEU A 95 -4.64 -8.32 -0.64
C LEU A 95 -4.40 -6.99 -1.35
N SER A 96 -4.11 -5.95 -0.61
CA SER A 96 -3.63 -4.68 -1.17
C SER A 96 -2.23 -4.38 -0.65
N CYS A 97 -1.38 -3.88 -1.52
CA CYS A 97 0.02 -3.63 -1.21
C CYS A 97 0.47 -2.28 -1.78
N LEU A 98 1.31 -1.58 -1.04
CA LEU A 98 2.00 -0.39 -1.58
C LEU A 98 2.78 -0.78 -2.85
N PRO A 99 2.70 -0.02 -3.96
CA PRO A 99 3.39 -0.38 -5.22
C PRO A 99 4.86 -0.73 -5.06
N SER A 100 5.58 -0.03 -4.21
CA SER A 100 7.00 -0.25 -3.97
C SER A 100 7.33 -1.52 -3.16
N LEU A 101 6.35 -2.19 -2.56
CA LEU A 101 6.52 -3.44 -1.81
C LEU A 101 6.09 -4.68 -2.61
N THR A 102 5.45 -4.53 -3.76
CA THR A 102 4.85 -5.63 -4.53
C THR A 102 5.85 -6.74 -4.88
N THR A 103 7.05 -6.37 -5.29
CA THR A 103 8.10 -7.31 -5.70
C THR A 103 8.59 -8.22 -4.58
N VAL A 104 8.53 -7.73 -3.34
CA VAL A 104 9.00 -8.46 -2.16
C VAL A 104 7.89 -9.13 -1.37
N VAL A 105 6.63 -8.74 -1.62
CA VAL A 105 5.45 -9.28 -0.95
C VAL A 105 4.70 -10.28 -1.83
N PHE A 106 4.19 -9.87 -3.00
CA PHE A 106 3.22 -10.70 -3.73
C PHE A 106 3.80 -12.02 -4.21
N GLY A 107 4.92 -12.01 -4.92
CA GLY A 107 5.50 -13.24 -5.45
C GLY A 107 5.83 -14.27 -4.35
N PRO A 108 6.62 -13.91 -3.33
CA PRO A 108 6.94 -14.83 -2.24
C PRO A 108 5.72 -15.29 -1.44
N LEU A 109 4.72 -14.41 -1.22
CA LEU A 109 3.52 -14.75 -0.47
C LEU A 109 2.61 -15.70 -1.26
N LEU A 110 2.38 -15.42 -2.55
CA LEU A 110 1.59 -16.31 -3.43
C LEU A 110 2.24 -17.68 -3.56
N LEU A 111 3.57 -17.76 -3.67
CA LEU A 111 4.28 -19.03 -3.69
C LEU A 111 4.12 -19.82 -2.38
N ALA A 112 4.12 -19.12 -1.23
CA ALA A 112 3.94 -19.77 0.07
C ALA A 112 2.50 -20.26 0.31
N LEU A 113 1.54 -19.80 -0.48
CA LEU A 113 0.12 -20.10 -0.34
C LEU A 113 -0.45 -20.85 -1.57
N VAL A 114 0.40 -21.34 -2.46
CA VAL A 114 -0.02 -21.93 -3.75
C VAL A 114 -0.92 -23.16 -3.61
N ASP A 115 -0.72 -23.93 -2.54
CA ASP A 115 -1.47 -25.17 -2.27
C ASP A 115 -2.69 -24.98 -1.36
N GLU A 116 -3.00 -23.73 -0.99
CA GLU A 116 -4.13 -23.42 -0.11
C GLU A 116 -5.46 -23.42 -0.88
N ALA A 117 -6.51 -23.89 -0.22
CA ALA A 117 -7.85 -24.01 -0.81
C ALA A 117 -8.64 -22.68 -0.81
N PHE A 118 -8.01 -21.58 -1.25
CA PHE A 118 -8.63 -20.27 -1.46
C PHE A 118 -7.94 -19.50 -2.58
N GLU A 119 -8.68 -18.59 -3.20
CA GLU A 119 -8.14 -17.68 -4.22
C GLU A 119 -7.60 -16.40 -3.60
N ILE A 120 -6.54 -15.84 -4.18
CA ILE A 120 -5.98 -14.57 -3.77
C ILE A 120 -6.12 -13.55 -4.90
N ARG A 121 -6.71 -12.40 -4.58
CA ARG A 121 -6.72 -11.22 -5.45
C ARG A 121 -5.77 -10.18 -4.90
N CYS A 122 -4.79 -9.77 -5.71
CA CYS A 122 -3.79 -8.75 -5.36
C CYS A 122 -4.10 -7.43 -6.05
N ASN A 123 -4.14 -6.35 -5.29
CA ASN A 123 -4.28 -4.98 -5.78
C ASN A 123 -3.14 -4.10 -5.23
N THR A 124 -2.95 -2.93 -5.83
CA THR A 124 -1.98 -1.95 -5.34
C THR A 124 -2.64 -0.60 -5.14
N ASP A 125 -2.34 0.03 -4.02
CA ASP A 125 -2.69 1.42 -3.76
C ASP A 125 -1.77 2.04 -2.70
N HIS A 126 -1.95 3.32 -2.40
CA HIS A 126 -1.25 4.02 -1.33
C HIS A 126 -1.78 3.63 0.06
N SER A 127 -0.91 3.69 1.09
CA SER A 127 -1.24 3.24 2.45
C SER A 127 -2.57 3.81 2.99
N GLY A 128 -2.87 5.09 2.76
CA GLY A 128 -4.11 5.71 3.20
C GLY A 128 -5.37 5.12 2.53
N ILE A 129 -5.29 4.77 1.24
CA ILE A 129 -6.39 4.14 0.50
C ILE A 129 -6.57 2.70 0.98
N ILE A 130 -5.47 1.94 1.12
CA ILE A 130 -5.50 0.56 1.65
C ILE A 130 -6.15 0.52 3.04
N MET A 131 -5.86 1.51 3.90
CA MET A 131 -6.51 1.59 5.22
C MET A 131 -8.03 1.81 5.12
N GLN A 132 -8.50 2.59 4.13
CA GLN A 132 -9.94 2.74 3.86
C GLN A 132 -10.55 1.45 3.30
N GLU A 133 -9.87 0.78 2.36
CA GLU A 133 -10.31 -0.51 1.81
C GLU A 133 -10.44 -1.59 2.88
N LEU A 134 -9.56 -1.60 3.89
CA LEU A 134 -9.67 -2.49 5.05
C LEU A 134 -10.94 -2.20 5.87
N LEU A 135 -11.28 -0.93 6.08
CA LEU A 135 -12.52 -0.54 6.78
C LEU A 135 -13.76 -0.96 6.01
N THR A 136 -13.77 -0.81 4.70
CA THR A 136 -14.91 -1.18 3.83
C THR A 136 -14.99 -2.68 3.54
N GLY A 137 -13.90 -3.45 3.81
CA GLY A 137 -13.82 -4.87 3.45
C GLY A 137 -13.55 -5.11 1.96
N GLU A 138 -13.10 -4.10 1.23
CA GLU A 138 -12.59 -4.24 -0.13
C GLU A 138 -11.21 -4.92 -0.16
N THR A 139 -10.46 -4.80 0.93
CA THR A 139 -9.21 -5.51 1.19
C THR A 139 -9.32 -6.25 2.53
N ASP A 140 -8.80 -7.47 2.61
CA ASP A 140 -8.75 -8.30 3.82
C ASP A 140 -7.44 -8.13 4.58
N VAL A 141 -6.32 -8.01 3.85
CA VAL A 141 -4.97 -7.78 4.40
C VAL A 141 -4.23 -6.75 3.56
N GLY A 142 -3.67 -5.74 4.20
CA GLY A 142 -2.89 -4.67 3.60
C GLY A 142 -1.41 -4.75 3.96
N PHE A 143 -0.52 -4.47 2.99
CA PHE A 143 0.91 -4.27 3.21
C PHE A 143 1.25 -2.81 2.93
N ILE A 144 1.55 -2.06 3.97
CA ILE A 144 1.63 -0.60 3.96
C ILE A 144 2.89 -0.11 4.65
N LEU A 145 3.20 1.16 4.52
CA LEU A 145 4.13 1.83 5.42
C LEU A 145 3.40 2.31 6.67
N LYS A 146 4.15 2.48 7.74
CA LYS A 146 3.63 3.01 9.01
C LYS A 146 2.80 4.27 8.78
N CYS A 147 1.59 4.25 9.28
CA CYS A 147 0.65 5.37 9.23
C CYS A 147 -0.11 5.46 10.56
N PRO A 148 -0.84 6.55 10.81
CA PRO A 148 -1.67 6.67 12.01
C PRO A 148 -2.64 5.50 12.15
N ALA A 149 -2.80 5.00 13.38
CA ALA A 149 -3.73 3.92 13.67
C ALA A 149 -5.18 4.38 13.46
N ILE A 150 -5.99 3.48 12.91
CA ILE A 150 -7.44 3.67 12.74
C ILE A 150 -8.17 2.66 13.61
N ALA A 151 -9.21 3.08 14.30
CA ALA A 151 -10.01 2.19 15.13
C ALA A 151 -10.55 0.98 14.34
N GLY A 152 -10.42 -0.21 14.89
CA GLY A 152 -10.86 -1.45 14.24
C GLY A 152 -9.86 -2.08 13.26
N ILE A 153 -8.74 -1.41 12.96
CA ILE A 153 -7.62 -1.97 12.17
C ILE A 153 -6.48 -2.37 13.10
N GLN A 154 -6.00 -3.58 12.92
CA GLN A 154 -4.78 -4.07 13.56
C GLN A 154 -3.58 -3.72 12.67
N LEU A 155 -2.49 -3.31 13.29
CA LEU A 155 -1.23 -3.00 12.64
C LEU A 155 -0.12 -3.83 13.28
N GLU A 156 0.66 -4.51 12.47
CA GLU A 156 1.81 -5.30 12.92
C GLU A 156 3.05 -4.90 12.12
N LEU A 157 4.12 -4.56 12.81
CA LEU A 157 5.40 -4.27 12.17
C LEU A 157 5.99 -5.58 11.66
N LEU A 158 6.19 -5.69 10.35
CA LEU A 158 6.84 -6.84 9.74
C LEU A 158 8.36 -6.64 9.64
N TYR A 159 8.80 -5.45 9.22
CA TYR A 159 10.23 -5.21 8.98
C TYR A 159 10.56 -3.72 8.97
N ARG A 160 11.76 -3.37 9.43
CA ARG A 160 12.38 -2.05 9.28
C ARG A 160 13.44 -2.12 8.19
N SER A 161 13.15 -1.54 7.03
CA SER A 161 14.08 -1.49 5.92
C SER A 161 14.88 -0.19 5.96
N PRO A 162 16.21 -0.23 6.13
CA PRO A 162 17.00 1.00 6.09
C PRO A 162 16.94 1.65 4.71
N ILE A 163 17.00 2.97 4.68
CA ILE A 163 17.25 3.74 3.48
C ILE A 163 18.75 3.74 3.23
N ILE A 164 19.15 3.36 2.03
CA ILE A 164 20.56 3.26 1.63
C ILE A 164 20.80 3.99 0.31
N ALA A 165 22.03 4.46 0.11
CA ALA A 165 22.50 4.96 -1.17
C ALA A 165 22.96 3.77 -2.03
N VAL A 166 22.51 3.70 -3.27
CA VAL A 166 22.85 2.59 -4.18
C VAL A 166 23.14 3.08 -5.59
N ALA A 167 23.97 2.32 -6.27
CA ALA A 167 24.27 2.48 -7.70
C ALA A 167 24.45 1.12 -8.37
N CYS A 168 24.54 1.08 -9.71
CA CYS A 168 24.92 -0.15 -10.41
C CYS A 168 26.36 -0.56 -10.05
N ALA A 169 26.67 -1.84 -10.14
CA ALA A 169 27.98 -2.38 -9.78
C ALA A 169 29.17 -1.80 -10.57
N ILE A 170 28.92 -1.25 -11.75
CA ILE A 170 29.94 -0.63 -12.61
C ILE A 170 30.04 0.89 -12.42
N HIS A 171 29.30 1.47 -11.46
CA HIS A 171 29.32 2.92 -11.21
C HIS A 171 30.72 3.34 -10.69
N PRO A 172 31.26 4.53 -11.07
CA PRO A 172 32.58 4.99 -10.62
C PRO A 172 32.76 5.08 -9.11
N LEU A 173 31.68 5.26 -8.35
CA LEU A 173 31.70 5.29 -6.89
C LEU A 173 31.49 3.91 -6.25
N ALA A 174 31.18 2.86 -7.04
CA ALA A 174 31.03 1.50 -6.53
C ALA A 174 32.35 1.00 -5.92
N GLY A 175 32.29 0.45 -4.71
CA GLY A 175 33.47 -0.04 -3.99
C GLY A 175 34.35 1.02 -3.31
N ARG A 176 34.08 2.31 -3.49
CA ARG A 176 34.76 3.37 -2.73
C ARG A 176 34.24 3.39 -1.30
N GLN A 177 35.17 3.58 -0.35
CA GLN A 177 34.86 3.67 1.08
C GLN A 177 34.85 5.12 1.54
N GLY A 178 34.04 5.41 2.59
CA GLY A 178 34.02 6.70 3.26
C GLY A 178 33.51 7.85 2.39
N LEU A 179 32.58 7.56 1.49
CA LEU A 179 31.89 8.59 0.70
C LEU A 179 31.06 9.48 1.64
N THR A 180 30.86 10.72 1.22
CA THR A 180 29.98 11.68 1.89
C THR A 180 28.76 12.02 1.02
N LEU A 181 27.76 12.66 1.63
CA LEU A 181 26.64 13.24 0.88
C LEU A 181 27.11 14.24 -0.20
N GLN A 182 28.21 14.97 0.07
CA GLN A 182 28.81 15.88 -0.89
C GLN A 182 29.34 15.12 -2.14
N ASP A 183 29.94 13.95 -1.95
CA ASP A 183 30.45 13.14 -3.07
C ASP A 183 29.33 12.68 -3.99
N ILE A 184 28.22 12.18 -3.41
CA ILE A 184 27.09 11.70 -4.21
C ILE A 184 26.21 12.82 -4.74
N ALA A 185 26.15 13.98 -4.06
CA ALA A 185 25.31 15.10 -4.46
C ALA A 185 25.63 15.62 -5.85
N ASN A 186 26.87 15.49 -6.33
CA ASN A 186 27.32 15.99 -7.62
C ASN A 186 27.13 14.99 -8.76
N GLU A 187 26.76 13.76 -8.46
CA GLU A 187 26.47 12.71 -9.42
C GLU A 187 25.08 12.83 -10.06
N ARG A 188 24.75 11.95 -11.00
CA ARG A 188 23.38 11.75 -11.48
C ARG A 188 22.56 11.15 -10.37
N LEU A 189 21.78 11.99 -9.68
CA LEU A 189 21.09 11.60 -8.45
C LEU A 189 19.58 11.68 -8.63
N ALA A 190 18.88 10.60 -8.30
CA ALA A 190 17.44 10.50 -8.33
C ALA A 190 16.92 9.74 -7.09
N PRO A 191 16.87 10.38 -5.89
CA PRO A 191 16.32 9.77 -4.70
C PRO A 191 14.86 9.33 -4.92
N GLN A 192 14.52 8.16 -4.42
CA GLN A 192 13.12 7.77 -4.35
C GLN A 192 12.41 8.61 -3.30
N GLN A 193 11.20 9.06 -3.58
CA GLN A 193 10.34 9.69 -2.57
C GLN A 193 9.71 8.60 -1.70
N TRP A 194 10.23 8.41 -0.49
CA TRP A 194 9.77 7.34 0.42
C TRP A 194 8.81 7.80 1.51
N GLY A 195 8.51 9.08 1.62
CA GLY A 195 7.58 9.63 2.61
C GLY A 195 8.18 10.75 3.46
N ILE A 196 7.71 10.86 4.70
CA ILE A 196 8.19 11.86 5.65
C ILE A 196 9.69 11.62 5.93
N GLY A 197 10.49 12.68 5.89
CA GLY A 197 11.95 12.61 6.08
C GLY A 197 12.75 12.71 4.78
N CYS A 198 12.23 12.19 3.66
CA CYS A 198 12.97 12.28 2.40
C CYS A 198 13.12 13.72 1.88
N ASP A 199 12.14 14.58 2.11
CA ASP A 199 12.18 15.96 1.63
C ASP A 199 13.31 16.75 2.25
N GLU A 200 13.60 16.52 3.55
CA GLU A 200 14.72 17.15 4.26
C GLU A 200 16.07 16.72 3.68
N LEU A 201 16.25 15.41 3.46
CA LEU A 201 17.46 14.87 2.84
C LEU A 201 17.62 15.35 1.38
N ILE A 202 16.54 15.40 0.61
CA ILE A 202 16.56 15.93 -0.76
C ILE A 202 16.95 17.41 -0.75
N LEU A 203 16.45 18.21 0.20
CA LEU A 203 16.83 19.60 0.35
C LEU A 203 18.32 19.72 0.71
N GLN A 204 18.81 18.94 1.66
CA GLN A 204 20.23 18.89 2.02
C GLN A 204 21.12 18.56 0.80
N LEU A 205 20.77 17.54 0.03
CA LEU A 205 21.47 17.18 -1.20
C LEU A 205 21.48 18.29 -2.23
N ARG A 206 20.37 19.06 -2.36
CA ARG A 206 20.32 20.23 -3.24
C ARG A 206 21.27 21.33 -2.79
N LEU A 207 21.39 21.58 -1.50
CA LEU A 207 22.28 22.61 -0.95
C LEU A 207 23.77 22.21 -1.10
N LEU A 208 24.08 20.94 -1.04
CA LEU A 208 25.43 20.41 -1.26
C LEU A 208 25.84 20.42 -2.72
N ARG A 209 24.90 20.49 -3.65
CA ARG A 209 25.13 20.34 -5.07
C ARG A 209 25.89 21.53 -5.65
N GLN A 210 27.00 21.29 -6.31
CA GLN A 210 27.86 22.30 -6.98
C GLN A 210 27.70 22.29 -8.51
N VAL A 211 27.02 21.28 -9.05
CA VAL A 211 26.76 21.13 -10.48
C VAL A 211 25.40 21.71 -10.86
N THR A 212 25.28 22.20 -12.10
CA THR A 212 24.04 22.80 -12.61
C THR A 212 22.98 21.79 -13.02
N SER A 213 23.35 20.49 -13.12
CA SER A 213 22.37 19.44 -13.46
C SER A 213 21.30 19.29 -12.38
N PRO A 214 20.02 19.08 -12.75
CA PRO A 214 18.93 18.99 -11.77
C PRO A 214 19.06 17.72 -10.91
N LEU A 215 18.54 17.81 -9.68
CA LEU A 215 18.28 16.67 -8.83
C LEU A 215 16.83 16.23 -9.07
N HIS A 216 16.61 14.98 -9.40
CA HIS A 216 15.28 14.42 -9.61
C HIS A 216 14.82 13.65 -8.37
N ALA A 217 13.53 13.70 -8.07
CA ALA A 217 12.90 12.83 -7.08
C ALA A 217 11.87 11.97 -7.81
N ILE A 218 11.79 10.67 -7.48
CA ILE A 218 11.03 9.72 -8.28
C ILE A 218 10.20 8.77 -7.44
N GLN A 219 9.06 8.37 -7.97
CA GLN A 219 8.21 7.28 -7.52
C GLN A 219 7.77 6.44 -8.72
N PRO A 220 7.46 5.15 -8.53
CA PRO A 220 7.69 4.30 -7.35
C PRO A 220 9.15 3.83 -7.23
N ALA A 221 9.45 3.01 -6.21
CA ALA A 221 10.80 2.44 -6.02
C ALA A 221 11.31 1.64 -7.23
N SER A 222 10.42 1.02 -8.00
CA SER A 222 10.78 0.31 -9.24
C SER A 222 11.40 1.23 -10.30
N ALA A 223 10.89 2.46 -10.43
CA ALA A 223 11.45 3.45 -11.35
C ALA A 223 12.82 3.97 -10.87
N ALA A 224 12.99 4.22 -9.57
CA ALA A 224 14.28 4.58 -8.99
C ALA A 224 15.32 3.45 -9.20
N ARG A 225 14.90 2.20 -8.99
CA ARG A 225 15.69 1.00 -9.24
C ARG A 225 16.18 0.92 -10.71
N GLU A 226 15.28 1.15 -11.66
CA GLU A 226 15.58 1.12 -13.09
C GLU A 226 16.63 2.19 -13.45
N LEU A 227 16.46 3.43 -12.96
CA LEU A 227 17.43 4.50 -13.15
C LEU A 227 18.84 4.12 -12.65
N ALA A 228 18.91 3.46 -11.48
CA ALA A 228 20.19 3.02 -10.95
C ALA A 228 20.81 1.88 -11.77
N LEU A 229 20.02 0.90 -12.19
CA LEU A 229 20.50 -0.26 -12.93
C LEU A 229 20.95 0.08 -14.36
N GLU A 230 20.12 0.86 -15.08
CA GLU A 230 20.25 0.97 -16.54
C GLU A 230 20.78 2.33 -17.00
N HIS A 231 20.71 3.37 -16.14
CA HIS A 231 20.96 4.73 -16.56
C HIS A 231 22.07 5.44 -15.76
N GLY A 232 22.80 4.71 -14.90
CA GLY A 232 23.93 5.21 -14.13
C GLY A 232 23.57 6.28 -13.11
N PHE A 233 22.35 6.24 -12.57
CA PHE A 233 21.96 7.11 -11.47
C PHE A 233 22.34 6.50 -10.12
N ILE A 234 22.67 7.36 -9.16
CA ILE A 234 22.62 7.01 -7.75
C ILE A 234 21.20 7.25 -7.27
N THR A 235 20.66 6.35 -6.47
CA THR A 235 19.38 6.54 -5.79
C THR A 235 19.51 6.29 -4.30
N LEU A 236 18.64 6.92 -3.52
CA LEU A 236 18.43 6.66 -2.10
C LEU A 236 17.09 5.95 -1.98
N MET A 237 17.07 4.75 -1.43
CA MET A 237 15.85 3.96 -1.40
C MET A 237 15.91 2.85 -0.34
N PRO A 238 14.76 2.26 0.03
CA PRO A 238 14.73 1.17 1.00
C PRO A 238 15.47 -0.08 0.49
N ALA A 239 16.37 -0.61 1.28
CA ALA A 239 17.15 -1.81 0.95
C ALA A 239 16.24 -3.01 0.61
N LEU A 240 15.09 -3.16 1.28
CA LEU A 240 14.14 -4.23 1.02
C LEU A 240 13.64 -4.22 -0.43
N ALA A 241 13.34 -3.04 -0.98
CA ALA A 241 12.77 -2.90 -2.33
C ALA A 241 13.71 -3.42 -3.44
N ILE A 242 15.01 -3.48 -3.16
CA ILE A 242 16.08 -3.91 -4.07
C ILE A 242 16.89 -5.09 -3.54
N SER A 243 16.38 -5.80 -2.53
CA SER A 243 17.12 -6.87 -1.85
C SER A 243 17.67 -7.94 -2.80
N ARG A 244 16.92 -8.28 -3.86
CA ARG A 244 17.38 -9.19 -4.90
C ARG A 244 18.53 -8.64 -5.74
N ASP A 245 18.52 -7.34 -6.06
CA ASP A 245 19.59 -6.73 -6.86
C ASP A 245 20.88 -6.62 -6.07
N LEU A 246 20.78 -6.38 -4.76
CA LEU A 246 21.93 -6.42 -3.84
C LEU A 246 22.47 -7.86 -3.72
N GLU A 247 21.60 -8.86 -3.56
CA GLU A 247 21.97 -10.27 -3.46
C GLU A 247 22.70 -10.78 -4.73
N PHE A 248 22.23 -10.34 -5.91
CA PHE A 248 22.85 -10.71 -7.20
C PHE A 248 23.99 -9.78 -7.63
N GLY A 249 24.36 -8.80 -6.82
CA GLY A 249 25.43 -7.85 -7.13
C GLY A 249 25.15 -6.94 -8.33
N ARG A 250 23.89 -6.77 -8.74
CA ARG A 250 23.50 -5.85 -9.82
C ARG A 250 23.51 -4.39 -9.36
N LEU A 251 23.03 -4.17 -8.14
CA LEU A 251 23.17 -2.93 -7.41
C LEU A 251 24.12 -3.16 -6.24
N VAL A 252 24.85 -2.13 -5.88
CA VAL A 252 25.73 -2.11 -4.72
C VAL A 252 25.38 -0.95 -3.81
N GLN A 253 25.44 -1.19 -2.51
CA GLN A 253 25.33 -0.11 -1.54
C GLN A 253 26.61 0.72 -1.56
N LEU A 254 26.45 2.04 -1.61
CA LEU A 254 27.53 2.99 -1.45
C LEU A 254 27.78 3.25 0.04
N ASP A 255 29.04 3.26 0.43
CA ASP A 255 29.46 3.53 1.81
C ASP A 255 29.47 5.05 2.07
N VAL A 256 28.28 5.61 2.35
CA VAL A 256 28.09 7.05 2.61
C VAL A 256 28.01 7.25 4.12
N VAL A 257 29.10 7.78 4.71
CA VAL A 257 29.31 7.83 6.16
C VAL A 257 28.45 8.85 6.91
N ASP A 258 27.99 9.88 6.22
CA ASP A 258 27.16 10.97 6.77
C ASP A 258 25.69 10.90 6.30
N LEU A 259 25.26 9.77 5.72
CA LEU A 259 23.85 9.54 5.38
C LEU A 259 23.03 9.45 6.66
N PRO A 260 22.03 10.33 6.87
CA PRO A 260 21.18 10.25 8.06
C PRO A 260 20.44 8.91 8.12
N PRO A 261 20.40 8.26 9.29
CA PRO A 261 19.69 6.99 9.45
C PRO A 261 18.19 7.22 9.28
N ASP A 262 17.62 6.62 8.27
CA ASP A 262 16.17 6.59 8.01
C ASP A 262 15.74 5.18 7.59
N HIS A 263 14.46 4.87 7.71
CA HIS A 263 13.97 3.53 7.42
C HIS A 263 12.49 3.52 7.03
N TRP A 264 12.09 2.51 6.30
CA TRP A 264 10.71 2.12 6.12
C TRP A 264 10.25 1.17 7.21
N ASP A 265 9.21 1.52 7.95
CA ASP A 265 8.46 0.60 8.77
C ASP A 265 7.40 -0.08 7.89
N VAL A 266 7.69 -1.29 7.43
CA VAL A 266 6.75 -2.10 6.64
C VAL A 266 5.77 -2.78 7.58
N MET A 267 4.50 -2.43 7.43
CA MET A 267 3.43 -2.90 8.29
C MET A 267 2.51 -3.87 7.54
N MET A 268 2.02 -4.86 8.23
CA MET A 268 0.85 -5.63 7.85
C MET A 268 -0.37 -5.05 8.58
N ALA A 269 -1.44 -4.84 7.87
CA ALA A 269 -2.68 -4.26 8.37
C ALA A 269 -3.86 -5.18 8.04
N TRP A 270 -4.77 -5.35 9.00
CA TRP A 270 -6.00 -6.10 8.77
C TRP A 270 -7.08 -5.65 9.72
N ARG A 271 -8.32 -5.92 9.37
CA ARG A 271 -9.44 -5.61 10.25
C ARG A 271 -9.64 -6.71 11.28
N SER A 272 -9.83 -6.32 12.55
CA SER A 272 -10.28 -7.22 13.60
C SER A 272 -11.72 -7.68 13.31
N GLY A 273 -11.93 -8.98 13.21
CA GLY A 273 -13.25 -9.57 13.00
C GLY A 273 -13.70 -10.35 14.24
N LYS A 274 -15.01 -10.34 14.51
CA LYS A 274 -15.59 -11.20 15.56
C LYS A 274 -15.63 -12.69 15.16
N ARG A 275 -15.57 -13.00 13.86
CA ARG A 275 -15.57 -14.37 13.34
C ARG A 275 -14.19 -14.71 12.77
N PRO A 276 -13.64 -15.89 13.11
CA PRO A 276 -12.40 -16.38 12.51
C PRO A 276 -12.55 -16.50 10.98
N ASN A 277 -11.52 -16.12 10.25
CA ASN A 277 -11.41 -16.39 8.82
C ASN A 277 -10.12 -17.21 8.61
N PRO A 278 -10.22 -18.54 8.47
CA PRO A 278 -9.04 -19.40 8.36
C PRO A 278 -8.12 -19.02 7.21
N ALA A 279 -8.67 -18.64 6.05
CA ALA A 279 -7.88 -18.21 4.91
C ALA A 279 -7.09 -16.92 5.22
N LYS A 280 -7.71 -15.95 5.92
CA LYS A 280 -7.00 -14.74 6.36
C LYS A 280 -5.87 -15.09 7.34
N GLU A 281 -6.11 -15.95 8.33
CA GLU A 281 -5.07 -16.35 9.30
C GLU A 281 -3.87 -17.01 8.60
N ARG A 282 -4.11 -17.85 7.59
CA ARG A 282 -3.03 -18.45 6.77
C ARG A 282 -2.20 -17.38 6.05
N VAL A 283 -2.84 -16.34 5.51
CA VAL A 283 -2.14 -15.20 4.90
C VAL A 283 -1.29 -14.44 5.92
N LEU A 284 -1.82 -14.16 7.11
CA LEU A 284 -1.09 -13.48 8.18
C LEU A 284 0.12 -14.30 8.64
N GLU A 285 -0.02 -15.61 8.80
CA GLU A 285 1.08 -16.52 9.15
C GLU A 285 2.17 -16.54 8.07
N ALA A 286 1.78 -16.66 6.80
CA ALA A 286 2.71 -16.65 5.67
C ALA A 286 3.47 -15.32 5.58
N ALA A 287 2.78 -14.19 5.81
CA ALA A 287 3.42 -12.87 5.85
C ALA A 287 4.43 -12.74 7.00
N ARG A 288 4.12 -13.24 8.20
CA ARG A 288 5.08 -13.30 9.31
C ARG A 288 6.30 -14.18 8.99
N ALA A 289 6.07 -15.31 8.34
CA ALA A 289 7.16 -16.18 7.89
C ALA A 289 8.06 -15.49 6.85
N LEU A 290 7.45 -14.72 5.94
CA LEU A 290 8.18 -13.91 4.97
C LEU A 290 9.03 -12.83 5.66
N ALA A 291 8.47 -12.12 6.63
CA ALA A 291 9.16 -11.08 7.40
C ALA A 291 10.40 -11.63 8.15
N ARG A 292 10.31 -12.83 8.73
CA ARG A 292 11.46 -13.49 9.36
C ARG A 292 12.61 -13.73 8.37
N ARG A 293 12.31 -14.03 7.10
CA ARG A 293 13.34 -14.18 6.06
C ARG A 293 14.02 -12.86 5.72
N TRP A 294 13.30 -11.74 5.79
CA TRP A 294 13.90 -10.41 5.59
C TRP A 294 14.90 -10.08 6.70
N SER A 295 14.55 -10.40 7.96
CA SER A 295 15.43 -10.17 9.10
C SER A 295 16.69 -11.05 9.08
N GLY A 296 16.61 -12.28 8.60
CA GLY A 296 17.75 -13.21 8.50
C GLY A 296 18.72 -12.91 7.36
N LYS A 297 18.37 -12.02 6.43
CA LYS A 297 19.24 -11.57 5.33
C LYS A 297 20.01 -10.29 5.66
N SER A 298 19.74 -9.66 6.81
CA SER A 298 20.36 -8.40 7.26
C SER A 298 21.54 -8.60 8.20
N ALA A 299 22.02 -9.85 8.39
CA ALA A 299 23.16 -10.22 9.23
C ALA A 299 24.40 -10.54 8.38
#